data_04fb4eea1d5ac2f9cf00b82b4af06ae2
#
_entry.id   04fb4eea1d5ac2f9cf00b82b4af06ae2
#
_cell.length_a   1.000
_cell.length_b   1.000
_cell.length_c   1.000
_cell.angle_alpha   90.00
_cell.angle_beta   90.00
_cell.angle_gamma   90.00
#
_symmetry.space_group_name_H-M   'P 1'
#
loop_
_entity.id
_entity.type
_entity.pdbx_description
1 polymer ?
#
loop_
_entity_poly.entity_id
_entity_poly.type
_entity_poly.pdbx_seq_one_letter_code
_entity_poly.pdbx_strand_id
1 'polypeptide(L)'
;TWIKPSFLWMMYRSGWGFKDSGQKRILAVDISRSGFEKALGQAVISHYIPDAAYTHDQWRKDLDKSSVRIQWDPERDLNSSPLNQRSIQIGLRGAAIQQYVFDWIISITEVTPLAHEIFHLVRDKKYDQAQNLLPKEQVYPLPKELALHIHADV
;
A
#
# COMPACT_ATOMS: atom_id res chain seq x y z
N THR A 1 -8.99 5.34 6.00
CA THR A 1 -8.66 4.03 5.44
C THR A 1 -7.20 3.94 5.03
N TRP A 2 -6.68 2.73 4.83
CA TRP A 2 -5.35 2.47 4.30
C TRP A 2 -5.46 1.62 3.04
N ILE A 3 -4.74 2.00 1.99
CA ILE A 3 -4.62 1.26 0.73
C ILE A 3 -3.16 0.85 0.51
N LYS A 4 -2.94 -0.30 -0.11
CA LYS A 4 -1.61 -0.92 -0.28
C LYS A 4 -1.51 -1.52 -1.68
N PRO A 5 -0.59 -1.03 -2.54
CA PRO A 5 -0.41 -1.58 -3.88
C PRO A 5 0.11 -3.02 -3.90
N SER A 6 0.91 -3.43 -2.91
CA SER A 6 1.46 -4.78 -2.85
C SER A 6 0.44 -5.80 -2.34
N PHE A 7 0.24 -6.87 -3.10
CA PHE A 7 -0.61 -8.00 -2.71
C PHE A 7 -0.03 -8.76 -1.52
N LEU A 8 1.23 -9.17 -1.59
CA LEU A 8 1.85 -9.98 -0.51
C LEU A 8 1.98 -9.21 0.80
N TRP A 9 2.30 -7.92 0.75
CA TRP A 9 2.30 -7.09 1.94
C TRP A 9 0.90 -7.01 2.57
N MET A 10 -0.15 -6.89 1.74
CA MET A 10 -1.53 -6.91 2.21
C MET A 10 -1.91 -8.27 2.81
N MET A 11 -1.46 -9.38 2.23
CA MET A 11 -1.70 -10.72 2.78
C MET A 11 -1.02 -10.89 4.13
N TYR A 12 0.23 -10.45 4.26
CA TYR A 12 0.93 -10.41 5.54
C TYR A 12 0.15 -9.61 6.59
N ARG A 13 -0.31 -8.40 6.24
CA ARG A 13 -1.00 -7.49 7.17
C ARG A 13 -2.35 -8.03 7.62
N SER A 14 -3.12 -8.61 6.72
CA SER A 14 -4.46 -9.17 6.98
C SER A 14 -4.44 -10.63 7.46
N GLY A 15 -3.25 -11.28 7.48
CA GLY A 15 -3.17 -12.72 7.72
C GLY A 15 -4.00 -13.50 6.71
N TRP A 16 -3.90 -13.15 5.43
CA TRP A 16 -4.68 -13.77 4.33
C TRP A 16 -6.20 -13.66 4.50
N GLY A 17 -6.67 -12.66 5.25
CA GLY A 17 -8.08 -12.51 5.59
C GLY A 17 -8.56 -13.32 6.80
N PHE A 18 -7.67 -14.03 7.50
CA PHE A 18 -8.03 -14.84 8.66
C PHE A 18 -7.73 -14.19 10.01
N LYS A 19 -6.98 -13.08 10.03
CA LYS A 19 -6.48 -12.49 11.27
C LYS A 19 -7.58 -11.88 12.14
N ASP A 20 -8.58 -11.28 11.52
CA ASP A 20 -9.60 -10.53 12.26
C ASP A 20 -10.95 -10.51 11.49
N SER A 21 -12.05 -10.39 12.24
CA SER A 21 -13.40 -10.42 11.66
C SER A 21 -13.68 -9.25 10.70
N GLY A 22 -13.04 -8.11 10.90
CA GLY A 22 -13.14 -6.94 10.02
C GLY A 22 -12.30 -7.00 8.75
N GLN A 23 -11.45 -8.03 8.61
CA GLN A 23 -10.52 -8.20 7.49
C GLN A 23 -10.73 -9.50 6.69
N LYS A 24 -11.94 -10.06 6.74
CA LYS A 24 -12.25 -11.34 6.05
C LYS A 24 -12.32 -11.22 4.54
N ARG A 25 -12.65 -10.05 4.03
CA ARG A 25 -12.76 -9.81 2.59
C ARG A 25 -11.58 -9.00 2.09
N ILE A 26 -10.97 -9.47 1.02
CA ILE A 26 -9.84 -8.81 0.35
C ILE A 26 -10.34 -8.27 -0.98
N LEU A 27 -10.16 -6.96 -1.15
CA LEU A 27 -10.63 -6.23 -2.31
C LEU A 27 -9.44 -5.68 -3.10
N ALA A 28 -9.39 -5.98 -4.38
CA ALA A 28 -8.57 -5.25 -5.33
C ALA A 28 -9.36 -4.00 -5.77
N VAL A 29 -8.76 -2.84 -5.61
CA VAL A 29 -9.36 -1.56 -5.96
C VAL A 29 -8.51 -0.90 -7.03
N ASP A 30 -9.05 -0.82 -8.24
CA ASP A 30 -8.41 -0.08 -9.32
C ASP A 30 -8.68 1.40 -9.15
N ILE A 31 -7.62 2.21 -9.16
CA ILE A 31 -7.72 3.66 -9.09
C ILE A 31 -7.04 4.32 -10.28
N SER A 32 -7.48 5.54 -10.62
CA SER A 32 -6.86 6.30 -11.68
C SER A 32 -5.41 6.68 -11.31
N ARG A 33 -4.52 6.67 -12.31
CA ARG A 33 -3.12 7.10 -12.11
C ARG A 33 -3.03 8.54 -11.60
N SER A 34 -3.85 9.43 -12.16
CA SER A 34 -3.93 10.82 -11.71
C SER A 34 -4.37 10.95 -10.26
N GLY A 35 -5.32 10.12 -9.80
CA GLY A 35 -5.74 10.06 -8.39
C GLY A 35 -4.63 9.54 -7.48
N PHE A 36 -3.92 8.50 -7.91
CA PHE A 36 -2.77 7.96 -7.19
C PHE A 36 -1.66 9.00 -7.04
N GLU A 37 -1.24 9.64 -8.13
CA GLU A 37 -0.20 10.66 -8.12
C GLU A 37 -0.62 11.91 -7.32
N LYS A 38 -1.90 12.29 -7.39
CA LYS A 38 -2.45 13.36 -6.55
C LYS A 38 -2.38 13.02 -5.07
N ALA A 39 -2.69 11.78 -4.70
CA ALA A 39 -2.55 11.30 -3.33
C ALA A 39 -1.09 11.40 -2.86
N LEU A 40 -0.14 10.93 -3.67
CA LEU A 40 1.29 11.00 -3.35
C LEU A 40 1.79 12.43 -3.23
N GLY A 41 1.36 13.33 -4.11
CA GLY A 41 1.75 14.76 -4.06
C GLY A 41 1.24 15.52 -2.83
N GLN A 42 0.19 15.02 -2.17
CA GLN A 42 -0.37 15.60 -0.93
C GLN A 42 0.12 14.87 0.33
N ALA A 43 0.90 13.81 0.17
CA ALA A 43 1.24 12.92 1.27
C ALA A 43 2.30 13.52 2.19
N VAL A 44 2.17 13.23 3.48
CA VAL A 44 3.23 13.42 4.47
C VAL A 44 3.67 12.05 4.97
N ILE A 45 4.99 11.85 5.07
CA ILE A 45 5.57 10.61 5.60
C ILE A 45 5.19 10.47 7.08
N SER A 46 4.71 9.29 7.48
CA SER A 46 4.15 9.04 8.81
C SER A 46 5.19 9.00 9.93
N HIS A 47 6.50 8.97 9.62
CA HIS A 47 7.58 9.09 10.56
C HIS A 47 8.50 10.25 10.18
N TYR A 48 9.07 10.91 11.19
CA TYR A 48 10.00 12.02 10.97
C TYR A 48 11.32 11.51 10.38
N ILE A 49 11.76 12.14 9.29
CA ILE A 49 13.10 11.96 8.71
C ILE A 49 13.85 13.26 8.99
N PRO A 50 14.94 13.22 9.78
CA PRO A 50 15.71 14.41 10.07
C PRO A 50 16.28 15.06 8.80
N ASP A 51 16.02 16.35 8.64
CA ASP A 51 16.54 17.18 7.58
C ASP A 51 16.91 18.56 8.16
N ALA A 52 17.94 19.20 7.61
CA ALA A 52 18.40 20.50 8.08
C ALA A 52 17.37 21.62 7.85
N ALA A 53 16.52 21.49 6.84
CA ALA A 53 15.51 22.48 6.47
C ALA A 53 14.10 22.15 6.99
N TYR A 54 13.87 20.97 7.56
CA TYR A 54 12.55 20.48 7.97
C TYR A 54 12.56 19.95 9.39
N THR A 55 12.08 20.76 10.34
CA THR A 55 12.12 20.41 11.76
C THR A 55 11.03 19.40 12.13
N HIS A 56 11.24 18.67 13.24
CA HIS A 56 10.25 17.75 13.80
C HIS A 56 8.91 18.45 14.10
N ASP A 57 8.92 19.68 14.60
CA ASP A 57 7.69 20.43 14.89
C ASP A 57 6.93 20.84 13.62
N GLN A 58 7.65 21.17 12.56
CA GLN A 58 7.04 21.43 11.26
C GLN A 58 6.41 20.18 10.68
N TRP A 59 7.16 19.08 10.66
CA TRP A 59 6.65 17.76 10.25
C TRP A 59 5.37 17.37 11.00
N ARG A 60 5.35 17.55 12.31
CA ARG A 60 4.18 17.20 13.13
C ARG A 60 2.95 18.02 12.75
N LYS A 61 3.12 19.33 12.55
CA LYS A 61 2.04 20.22 12.09
C LYS A 61 1.51 19.80 10.73
N ASP A 62 2.40 19.45 9.79
CA ASP A 62 2.03 19.06 8.45
C ASP A 62 1.34 17.69 8.46
N LEU A 63 1.84 16.72 9.26
CA LEU A 63 1.22 15.43 9.45
C LEU A 63 -0.21 15.56 10.03
N ASP A 64 -0.41 16.46 10.99
CA ASP A 64 -1.72 16.65 11.62
C ASP A 64 -2.73 17.32 10.67
N LYS A 65 -2.28 18.14 9.75
CA LYS A 65 -3.13 18.78 8.72
C LYS A 65 -3.36 17.91 7.50
N SER A 66 -2.41 17.06 7.13
CA SER A 66 -2.49 16.26 5.90
C SER A 66 -3.66 15.29 5.92
N SER A 67 -4.36 15.22 4.80
CA SER A 67 -5.39 14.19 4.55
C SER A 67 -4.81 12.89 3.97
N VAL A 68 -3.53 12.89 3.58
CA VAL A 68 -2.83 11.74 3.04
C VAL A 68 -1.54 11.50 3.82
N ARG A 69 -1.33 10.28 4.28
CA ARG A 69 -0.11 9.84 4.94
C ARG A 69 0.48 8.65 4.22
N ILE A 70 1.79 8.55 4.16
CA ILE A 70 2.46 7.37 3.63
C ILE A 70 3.38 6.76 4.66
N GLN A 71 3.55 5.46 4.53
CA GLN A 71 4.52 4.69 5.29
C GLN A 71 5.21 3.70 4.36
N TRP A 72 6.52 3.58 4.49
CA TRP A 72 7.32 2.58 3.80
C TRP A 72 7.61 1.43 4.74
N ASP A 73 7.33 0.21 4.28
CA ASP A 73 7.59 -1.02 5.01
C ASP A 73 8.40 -1.98 4.14
N PRO A 74 9.14 -2.93 4.72
CA PRO A 74 9.73 -4.02 3.94
C PRO A 74 8.64 -4.79 3.18
N GLU A 75 8.85 -5.02 1.88
CA GLU A 75 8.01 -5.93 1.10
C GLU A 75 8.08 -7.35 1.65
N ARG A 76 7.13 -8.20 1.32
CA ARG A 76 7.03 -9.56 1.81
C ARG A 76 7.11 -10.58 0.69
N ASP A 77 7.73 -11.73 0.98
CA ASP A 77 7.66 -12.90 0.13
C ASP A 77 6.43 -13.77 0.45
N LEU A 78 6.26 -14.90 -0.25
CA LEU A 78 5.18 -15.86 -0.02
C LEU A 78 5.16 -16.44 1.41
N ASN A 79 6.30 -16.49 2.10
CA ASN A 79 6.43 -16.96 3.47
C ASN A 79 6.26 -15.85 4.50
N SER A 80 5.87 -14.65 4.06
CA SER A 80 5.77 -13.44 4.90
C SER A 80 7.12 -12.93 5.43
N SER A 81 8.24 -13.39 4.89
CA SER A 81 9.57 -12.90 5.25
C SER A 81 9.81 -11.52 4.65
N PRO A 82 10.49 -10.60 5.37
CA PRO A 82 10.76 -9.28 4.85
C PRO A 82 11.81 -9.33 3.73
N LEU A 83 11.58 -8.54 2.69
CA LEU A 83 12.52 -8.32 1.59
C LEU A 83 13.26 -6.99 1.78
N ASN A 84 14.38 -6.81 1.08
CA ASN A 84 15.12 -5.53 1.07
C ASN A 84 14.36 -4.42 0.32
N GLN A 85 13.55 -4.80 -0.65
CA GLN A 85 12.66 -3.88 -1.35
C GLN A 85 11.59 -3.34 -0.40
N ARG A 86 11.20 -2.07 -0.57
CA ARG A 86 10.16 -1.44 0.23
C ARG A 86 8.82 -1.44 -0.51
N SER A 87 7.76 -1.53 0.27
CA SER A 87 6.38 -1.38 -0.17
C SER A 87 5.73 -0.18 0.52
N ILE A 88 4.90 0.55 -0.22
CA ILE A 88 4.18 1.71 0.30
C ILE A 88 2.80 1.33 0.83
N GLN A 89 2.39 1.95 1.92
CA GLN A 89 0.99 2.05 2.29
C GLN A 89 0.57 3.52 2.38
N ILE A 90 -0.67 3.80 1.96
CA ILE A 90 -1.22 5.14 1.84
C ILE A 90 -2.45 5.24 2.73
N GLY A 91 -2.36 6.06 3.77
CA GLY A 91 -3.45 6.36 4.69
C GLY A 91 -4.24 7.57 4.19
N LEU A 92 -5.56 7.41 4.06
CA LEU A 92 -6.47 8.45 3.59
C LEU A 92 -7.44 8.83 4.71
N ARG A 93 -7.65 10.14 4.90
CA ARG A 93 -8.64 10.68 5.84
C ARG A 93 -9.31 11.95 5.29
N GLY A 94 -10.41 12.36 5.91
CA GLY A 94 -11.10 13.61 5.56
C GLY A 94 -11.39 13.74 4.07
N ALA A 95 -10.97 14.85 3.47
CA ALA A 95 -11.22 15.16 2.05
C ALA A 95 -10.62 14.13 1.09
N ALA A 96 -9.48 13.51 1.42
CA ALA A 96 -8.87 12.49 0.57
C ALA A 96 -9.74 11.22 0.46
N ILE A 97 -10.52 10.88 1.49
CA ILE A 97 -11.48 9.75 1.40
C ILE A 97 -12.57 10.06 0.39
N GLN A 98 -13.11 11.29 0.38
CA GLN A 98 -14.14 11.68 -0.57
C GLN A 98 -13.60 11.59 -2.01
N GLN A 99 -12.41 12.14 -2.26
CA GLN A 99 -11.77 12.06 -3.57
C GLN A 99 -11.48 10.60 -3.98
N TYR A 100 -11.00 9.79 -3.06
CA TYR A 100 -10.77 8.37 -3.31
C TYR A 100 -12.03 7.64 -3.76
N VAL A 101 -13.12 7.81 -3.01
CA VAL A 101 -14.38 7.08 -3.26
C VAL A 101 -15.09 7.57 -4.51
N PHE A 102 -15.13 8.88 -4.76
CA PHE A 102 -15.96 9.44 -5.82
C PHE A 102 -15.19 9.77 -7.12
N ASP A 103 -13.88 10.02 -7.02
CA ASP A 103 -13.10 10.49 -8.17
C ASP A 103 -12.03 9.48 -8.62
N TRP A 104 -11.42 8.70 -7.69
CA TRP A 104 -10.25 7.90 -8.04
C TRP A 104 -10.57 6.45 -8.32
N ILE A 105 -11.55 5.85 -7.62
CA ILE A 105 -11.93 4.45 -7.82
C ILE A 105 -12.53 4.26 -9.22
N ILE A 106 -11.97 3.31 -9.97
CA ILE A 106 -12.45 2.88 -11.29
C ILE A 106 -13.27 1.60 -11.15
N SER A 107 -12.73 0.63 -10.39
CA SER A 107 -13.39 -0.66 -10.15
C SER A 107 -13.01 -1.25 -8.80
N ILE A 108 -13.84 -2.16 -8.32
CA ILE A 108 -13.59 -2.94 -7.11
C ILE A 108 -13.89 -4.40 -7.43
N THR A 109 -12.93 -5.28 -7.19
CA THR A 109 -13.04 -6.72 -7.39
C THR A 109 -12.74 -7.46 -6.10
N GLU A 110 -13.59 -8.40 -5.70
CA GLU A 110 -13.29 -9.26 -4.57
C GLU A 110 -12.30 -10.35 -4.98
N VAL A 111 -11.16 -10.38 -4.29
CA VAL A 111 -10.07 -11.34 -4.54
C VAL A 111 -9.83 -12.28 -3.36
N THR A 112 -10.77 -12.35 -2.42
CA THR A 112 -10.70 -13.27 -1.28
C THR A 112 -10.52 -14.73 -1.70
N PRO A 113 -11.25 -15.27 -2.71
CA PRO A 113 -11.04 -16.65 -3.16
C PRO A 113 -9.61 -16.90 -3.65
N LEU A 114 -9.05 -15.98 -4.44
CA LEU A 114 -7.67 -16.06 -4.93
C LEU A 114 -6.66 -16.05 -3.76
N ALA A 115 -6.86 -15.14 -2.81
CA ALA A 115 -6.00 -15.05 -1.64
C ALA A 115 -6.00 -16.35 -0.82
N HIS A 116 -7.17 -16.94 -0.61
CA HIS A 116 -7.30 -18.21 0.12
C HIS A 116 -6.71 -19.38 -0.65
N GLU A 117 -6.85 -19.44 -1.97
CA GLU A 117 -6.23 -20.46 -2.81
C GLU A 117 -4.70 -20.41 -2.69
N ILE A 118 -4.11 -19.21 -2.85
CA ILE A 118 -2.67 -19.03 -2.69
C ILE A 118 -2.22 -19.42 -1.28
N PHE A 119 -2.95 -19.01 -0.24
CA PHE A 119 -2.66 -19.38 1.15
C PHE A 119 -2.60 -20.89 1.34
N HIS A 120 -3.56 -21.65 0.80
CA HIS A 120 -3.57 -23.11 0.90
C HIS A 120 -2.38 -23.74 0.17
N LEU A 121 -2.01 -23.23 -1.00
CA LEU A 121 -0.83 -23.71 -1.73
C LEU A 121 0.47 -23.44 -0.95
N VAL A 122 0.61 -22.27 -0.34
CA VAL A 122 1.77 -21.93 0.51
C VAL A 122 1.83 -22.88 1.73
N ARG A 123 0.71 -23.07 2.40
CA ARG A 123 0.61 -23.99 3.55
C ARG A 123 0.99 -25.44 3.16
N ASP A 124 0.59 -25.88 1.97
CA ASP A 124 0.87 -27.20 1.43
C ASP A 124 2.28 -27.28 0.76
N LYS A 125 3.10 -26.22 0.86
CA LYS A 125 4.46 -26.09 0.29
C LYS A 125 4.52 -26.20 -1.24
N LYS A 126 3.42 -25.91 -1.93
CA LYS A 126 3.31 -25.88 -3.40
C LYS A 126 3.69 -24.50 -3.94
N TYR A 127 4.89 -24.05 -3.65
CA TYR A 127 5.33 -22.66 -3.90
C TYR A 127 5.28 -22.26 -5.37
N ASP A 128 5.66 -23.15 -6.31
CA ASP A 128 5.61 -22.84 -7.74
C ASP A 128 4.17 -22.55 -8.21
N GLN A 129 3.21 -23.33 -7.71
CA GLN A 129 1.80 -23.13 -8.03
C GLN A 129 1.29 -21.82 -7.40
N ALA A 130 1.64 -21.54 -6.15
CA ALA A 130 1.30 -20.30 -5.48
C ALA A 130 1.88 -19.09 -6.24
N GLN A 131 3.15 -19.15 -6.65
CA GLN A 131 3.81 -18.08 -7.41
C GLN A 131 3.12 -17.79 -8.75
N ASN A 132 2.65 -18.82 -9.44
CA ASN A 132 1.94 -18.67 -10.73
C ASN A 132 0.57 -18.00 -10.59
N LEU A 133 -0.04 -18.05 -9.41
CA LEU A 133 -1.33 -17.40 -9.12
C LEU A 133 -1.20 -15.97 -8.62
N LEU A 134 0.01 -15.53 -8.24
CA LEU A 134 0.20 -14.15 -7.77
C LEU A 134 -0.21 -13.13 -8.84
N PRO A 135 -0.87 -12.05 -8.44
CA PRO A 135 -1.06 -10.90 -9.32
C PRO A 135 0.28 -10.43 -9.89
N LYS A 136 0.30 -10.10 -11.19
CA LYS A 136 1.50 -9.54 -11.82
C LYS A 136 1.67 -8.10 -11.39
N GLU A 137 2.68 -7.85 -10.57
CA GLU A 137 3.04 -6.52 -10.13
C GLU A 137 4.21 -5.96 -10.93
N GLN A 138 4.23 -4.65 -11.11
CA GLN A 138 5.30 -3.90 -11.76
C GLN A 138 5.62 -2.66 -10.95
N VAL A 139 6.89 -2.24 -10.99
CA VAL A 139 7.29 -0.96 -10.40
C VAL A 139 6.54 0.17 -11.11
N TYR A 140 5.86 1.00 -10.32
CA TYR A 140 5.14 2.14 -10.85
C TYR A 140 6.14 3.21 -11.34
N PRO A 141 6.01 3.71 -12.58
CA PRO A 141 6.91 4.73 -13.11
C PRO A 141 6.57 6.11 -12.51
N LEU A 142 7.07 6.35 -11.32
CA LEU A 142 6.84 7.62 -10.62
C LEU A 142 7.55 8.79 -11.31
N PRO A 143 6.86 9.95 -11.47
CA PRO A 143 7.53 11.20 -11.77
C PRO A 143 8.62 11.49 -10.73
N LYS A 144 9.79 11.95 -11.18
CA LYS A 144 10.97 12.16 -10.32
C LYS A 144 10.69 13.06 -9.12
N GLU A 145 9.89 14.10 -9.32
CA GLU A 145 9.52 15.03 -8.24
C GLU A 145 8.69 14.34 -7.15
N LEU A 146 7.74 13.48 -7.55
CA LEU A 146 6.95 12.70 -6.59
C LEU A 146 7.81 11.66 -5.86
N ALA A 147 8.71 10.99 -6.58
CA ALA A 147 9.63 10.03 -5.98
C ALA A 147 10.49 10.67 -4.88
N LEU A 148 11.03 11.87 -5.15
CA LEU A 148 11.79 12.64 -4.17
C LEU A 148 10.91 13.07 -2.99
N HIS A 149 9.69 13.57 -3.27
CA HIS A 149 8.77 14.04 -2.25
C HIS A 149 8.40 12.95 -1.23
N ILE A 150 8.18 11.73 -1.71
CA ILE A 150 7.80 10.60 -0.85
C ILE A 150 8.98 9.73 -0.41
N HIS A 151 10.21 10.12 -0.71
CA HIS A 151 11.45 9.37 -0.42
C HIS A 151 11.41 7.92 -0.97
N ALA A 152 10.89 7.77 -2.20
CA ALA A 152 10.99 6.50 -2.90
C ALA A 152 12.44 6.23 -3.34
N ASP A 153 12.81 4.96 -3.33
CA ASP A 153 14.07 4.51 -3.93
C ASP A 153 13.96 4.65 -5.46
N VAL A 154 14.90 5.35 -6.10
CA VAL A 154 14.90 5.63 -7.55
C VAL A 154 16.08 4.93 -8.19
#